data_3e426396072e51b857565f662378dc9e
#
_entry.id   3e426396072e51b857565f662378dc9e
#
_cell.length_a   1.000
_cell.length_b   1.000
_cell.length_c   1.000
_cell.angle_alpha   90.00
_cell.angle_beta   90.00
_cell.angle_gamma   90.00
#
_symmetry.space_group_name_H-M   'P 1'
#
loop_
_entity.id
_entity.type
_entity.pdbx_description
1 polymer ?
#
loop_
_entity_poly.entity_id
_entity_poly.type
_entity_poly.pdbx_seq_one_letter_code
_entity_poly.pdbx_strand_id
1 'polypeptide(L)'
;EVSPLDYAKTGNALIRYGEIIGNPDISAVGRLMFNIGISKLNPSDVESFATIYPLAARENKFYPHLVILEETAEAPIWAWTAAQSMTMTTDADNTSTISLDFPQGDSHYVIINGVEPFKTIEIYELSFRTDHRFETYNSSGYVYDSKTNTLFLKYRHKSGTEIVKLYRTTN
;
A
#
# COMPACT_ATOMS: atom_id res chain seq x y z
N GLU A 1 -3.28 17.08 17.97
CA GLU A 1 -3.71 16.20 16.86
C GLU A 1 -2.63 15.15 16.64
N VAL A 2 -3.00 13.87 16.55
CA VAL A 2 -2.04 12.78 16.32
C VAL A 2 -1.66 12.77 14.85
N SER A 3 -0.36 12.68 14.54
CA SER A 3 0.09 12.70 13.15
C SER A 3 -0.28 11.39 12.42
N PRO A 4 -0.47 11.42 11.09
CA PRO A 4 -0.68 10.21 10.29
C PRO A 4 0.43 9.17 10.50
N LEU A 5 1.66 9.62 10.63
CA LEU A 5 2.81 8.74 10.89
C LEU A 5 2.73 8.04 12.25
N ASP A 6 2.26 8.75 13.30
CA ASP A 6 2.10 8.16 14.62
C ASP A 6 0.99 7.11 14.64
N TYR A 7 -0.11 7.34 13.90
CA TYR A 7 -1.14 6.33 13.68
C TYR A 7 -0.57 5.08 13.02
N ALA A 8 0.23 5.24 11.97
CA ALA A 8 0.83 4.12 11.25
C ALA A 8 1.83 3.36 12.13
N LYS A 9 2.70 4.05 12.86
CA LYS A 9 3.66 3.43 13.79
C LYS A 9 2.98 2.68 14.93
N THR A 10 1.98 3.31 15.55
CA THR A 10 1.23 2.69 16.66
C THR A 10 0.44 1.49 16.17
N GLY A 11 -0.23 1.62 15.01
CA GLY A 11 -0.95 0.52 14.40
C GLY A 11 -0.03 -0.67 14.11
N ASN A 12 1.14 -0.43 13.54
CA ASN A 12 2.13 -1.46 13.27
C ASN A 12 2.61 -2.16 14.56
N ALA A 13 2.87 -1.40 15.62
CA ALA A 13 3.26 -1.96 16.92
C ALA A 13 2.15 -2.84 17.52
N LEU A 14 0.88 -2.43 17.42
CA LEU A 14 -0.27 -3.22 17.89
C LEU A 14 -0.47 -4.49 17.08
N ILE A 15 -0.31 -4.45 15.77
CA ILE A 15 -0.39 -5.66 14.93
C ILE A 15 0.64 -6.67 15.42
N ARG A 16 1.89 -6.23 15.53
CA ARG A 16 2.98 -7.10 15.96
C ARG A 16 2.78 -7.63 17.38
N TYR A 17 2.33 -6.79 18.29
CA TYR A 17 2.03 -7.21 19.65
C TYR A 17 0.93 -8.28 19.68
N GLY A 18 -0.17 -8.04 18.94
CA GLY A 18 -1.27 -9.00 18.83
C GLY A 18 -0.83 -10.35 18.24
N GLU A 19 0.05 -10.33 17.24
CA GLU A 19 0.64 -11.55 16.65
C GLU A 19 1.50 -12.30 17.67
N ILE A 20 2.35 -11.61 18.43
CA ILE A 20 3.24 -12.22 19.43
C ILE A 20 2.43 -12.92 20.55
N ILE A 21 1.36 -12.26 21.02
CA ILE A 21 0.55 -12.81 22.13
C ILE A 21 -0.62 -13.68 21.66
N GLY A 22 -0.79 -13.85 20.34
CA GLY A 22 -1.88 -14.63 19.76
C GLY A 22 -3.27 -14.01 19.96
N ASN A 23 -3.37 -12.68 20.04
CA ASN A 23 -4.63 -11.96 20.19
C ASN A 23 -5.04 -11.28 18.87
N PRO A 24 -5.99 -11.87 18.11
CA PRO A 24 -6.41 -11.34 16.82
C PRO A 24 -7.14 -9.99 16.92
N ASP A 25 -7.79 -9.69 18.02
CA ASP A 25 -8.53 -8.43 18.18
C ASP A 25 -7.56 -7.25 18.27
N ILE A 26 -6.45 -7.42 18.98
CA ILE A 26 -5.40 -6.39 19.05
C ILE A 26 -4.77 -6.18 17.68
N SER A 27 -4.49 -7.26 16.94
CA SER A 27 -3.99 -7.16 15.57
C SER A 27 -4.98 -6.45 14.64
N ALA A 28 -6.28 -6.71 14.77
CA ALA A 28 -7.32 -6.04 14.00
C ALA A 28 -7.39 -4.53 14.29
N VAL A 29 -7.33 -4.14 15.55
CA VAL A 29 -7.24 -2.72 15.95
C VAL A 29 -5.98 -2.07 15.37
N GLY A 30 -4.85 -2.75 15.43
CA GLY A 30 -3.60 -2.28 14.83
C GLY A 30 -3.71 -2.06 13.33
N ARG A 31 -4.33 -2.99 12.58
CA ARG A 31 -4.58 -2.85 11.13
C ARG A 31 -5.45 -1.64 10.82
N LEU A 32 -6.51 -1.44 11.60
CA LEU A 32 -7.39 -0.28 11.45
C LEU A 32 -6.62 1.04 11.65
N MET A 33 -5.83 1.13 12.72
CA MET A 33 -5.03 2.33 13.01
C MET A 33 -3.99 2.58 11.91
N PHE A 34 -3.29 1.54 11.47
CA PHE A 34 -2.31 1.64 10.38
C PHE A 34 -2.97 2.14 9.09
N ASN A 35 -4.11 1.55 8.71
CA ASN A 35 -4.87 1.94 7.52
C ASN A 35 -5.38 3.39 7.61
N ILE A 36 -5.84 3.83 8.78
CA ILE A 36 -6.21 5.24 9.02
C ILE A 36 -5.00 6.16 8.87
N GLY A 37 -3.83 5.76 9.37
CA GLY A 37 -2.60 6.51 9.21
C GLY A 37 -2.28 6.74 7.73
N ILE A 38 -2.27 5.67 6.93
CA ILE A 38 -2.02 5.75 5.49
C ILE A 38 -3.07 6.63 4.79
N SER A 39 -4.35 6.50 5.14
CA SER A 39 -5.44 7.26 4.52
C SER A 39 -5.34 8.78 4.68
N LYS A 40 -4.58 9.23 5.67
CA LYS A 40 -4.40 10.66 5.97
C LYS A 40 -3.11 11.26 5.41
N LEU A 41 -2.30 10.44 4.73
CA LEU A 41 -1.08 10.91 4.11
C LEU A 41 -1.36 11.60 2.79
N ASN A 42 -0.55 12.61 2.54
CA ASN A 42 -0.43 13.25 1.23
C ASN A 42 0.90 12.86 0.58
N PRO A 43 1.06 13.10 -0.73
CA PRO A 43 2.34 12.85 -1.43
C PRO A 43 3.57 13.47 -0.75
N SER A 44 3.43 14.62 -0.11
CA SER A 44 4.53 15.28 0.62
C SER A 44 4.99 14.52 1.87
N ASP A 45 4.16 13.63 2.41
CA ASP A 45 4.48 12.86 3.62
C ASP A 45 5.25 11.58 3.31
N VAL A 46 5.34 11.21 2.03
CA VAL A 46 6.00 9.96 1.58
C VAL A 46 7.47 9.94 1.96
N GLU A 47 8.16 11.08 1.91
CA GLU A 47 9.56 11.17 2.33
C GLU A 47 9.76 10.70 3.78
N SER A 48 8.82 11.03 4.66
CA SER A 48 8.86 10.61 6.06
C SER A 48 8.77 9.09 6.22
N PHE A 49 8.00 8.42 5.36
CA PHE A 49 7.92 6.95 5.34
C PHE A 49 9.14 6.34 4.66
N ALA A 50 9.63 6.92 3.58
CA ALA A 50 10.81 6.44 2.86
C ALA A 50 12.07 6.40 3.75
N THR A 51 12.17 7.27 4.75
CA THR A 51 13.28 7.24 5.72
C THR A 51 13.28 6.00 6.61
N ILE A 52 12.14 5.34 6.79
CA ILE A 52 11.99 4.13 7.62
C ILE A 52 12.31 2.87 6.81
N TYR A 53 12.16 2.93 5.49
CA TYR A 53 12.41 1.80 4.60
C TYR A 53 13.79 1.15 4.76
N PRO A 54 14.91 1.88 4.81
CA PRO A 54 16.23 1.26 4.94
C PRO A 54 16.40 0.44 6.22
N LEU A 55 15.73 0.83 7.30
CA LEU A 55 15.73 0.09 8.56
C LEU A 55 14.88 -1.18 8.44
N ALA A 56 13.71 -1.07 7.84
CA ALA A 56 12.82 -2.20 7.61
C ALA A 56 13.43 -3.23 6.65
N ALA A 57 14.08 -2.80 5.58
CA ALA A 57 14.77 -3.67 4.62
C ALA A 57 15.94 -4.44 5.25
N ARG A 58 16.67 -3.82 6.19
CA ARG A 58 17.76 -4.50 6.91
C ARG A 58 17.26 -5.57 7.86
N GLU A 59 16.12 -5.37 8.48
CA GLU A 59 15.65 -6.19 9.59
C GLU A 59 14.46 -7.08 9.25
N ASN A 60 13.98 -7.02 8.02
CA ASN A 60 12.96 -7.87 7.37
C ASN A 60 11.78 -8.39 8.24
N LYS A 61 11.82 -8.14 9.55
CA LYS A 61 10.89 -8.62 10.57
C LYS A 61 10.26 -7.50 11.40
N PHE A 62 10.77 -6.27 11.27
CA PHE A 62 10.42 -5.19 12.19
C PHE A 62 9.12 -4.49 11.83
N TYR A 63 8.76 -4.49 10.55
CA TYR A 63 7.54 -3.85 10.06
C TYR A 63 6.78 -4.87 9.21
N PRO A 64 5.89 -5.68 9.82
CA PRO A 64 5.17 -6.74 9.11
C PRO A 64 4.30 -6.24 7.96
N HIS A 65 4.03 -4.94 7.90
CA HIS A 65 3.24 -4.30 6.85
C HIS A 65 4.05 -3.41 5.91
N LEU A 66 5.36 -3.42 6.01
CA LEU A 66 6.24 -2.98 4.94
C LEU A 66 6.58 -4.20 4.08
N VAL A 67 6.06 -4.22 2.87
CA VAL A 67 6.27 -5.32 1.93
C VAL A 67 7.26 -4.88 0.87
N ILE A 68 8.32 -5.66 0.68
CA ILE A 68 9.21 -5.52 -0.48
C ILE A 68 8.62 -6.37 -1.59
N LEU A 69 8.19 -5.70 -2.66
CA LEU A 69 7.55 -6.35 -3.81
C LEU A 69 8.57 -6.78 -4.86
N GLU A 70 9.58 -5.95 -5.07
CA GLU A 70 10.68 -6.23 -5.98
C GLU A 70 11.94 -5.61 -5.40
N GLU A 71 13.00 -6.39 -5.27
CA GLU A 71 14.30 -5.93 -4.82
C GLU A 71 15.26 -5.92 -5.98
N THR A 72 15.60 -4.72 -6.46
CA THR A 72 16.69 -4.51 -7.40
C THR A 72 17.81 -3.75 -6.71
N ALA A 73 19.05 -3.87 -7.21
CA ALA A 73 20.19 -3.20 -6.60
C ALA A 73 20.07 -1.66 -6.61
N GLU A 74 19.24 -1.11 -7.49
CA GLU A 74 19.19 0.32 -7.76
C GLU A 74 17.86 0.98 -7.31
N ALA A 75 16.73 0.27 -7.37
CA ALA A 75 15.42 0.84 -7.08
C ALA A 75 14.41 -0.22 -6.59
N PRO A 76 14.38 -0.53 -5.30
CA PRO A 76 13.41 -1.47 -4.78
C PRO A 76 11.98 -0.94 -4.91
N ILE A 77 11.04 -1.82 -5.27
CA ILE A 77 9.60 -1.55 -5.17
C ILE A 77 9.13 -2.05 -3.83
N TRP A 78 8.55 -1.18 -3.04
CA TRP A 78 8.05 -1.51 -1.73
C TRP A 78 6.71 -0.85 -1.45
N ALA A 79 5.93 -1.43 -0.54
CA ALA A 79 4.61 -0.93 -0.19
C ALA A 79 4.43 -0.77 1.32
N TRP A 80 3.70 0.28 1.70
CA TRP A 80 3.06 0.41 2.98
C TRP A 80 1.61 -0.02 2.85
N THR A 81 1.21 -1.03 3.62
CA THR A 81 -0.12 -1.61 3.52
C THR A 81 -0.51 -2.30 4.82
N ALA A 82 -1.81 -2.29 5.14
CA ALA A 82 -2.41 -3.11 6.19
C ALA A 82 -2.92 -4.46 5.64
N ALA A 83 -2.58 -4.81 4.40
CA ALA A 83 -2.94 -6.10 3.80
C ALA A 83 -2.43 -7.28 4.61
N GLN A 84 -3.16 -8.37 4.62
CA GLN A 84 -2.73 -9.64 5.22
C GLN A 84 -1.61 -10.27 4.38
N SER A 85 -1.72 -10.15 3.06
CA SER A 85 -0.65 -10.46 2.12
C SER A 85 -0.68 -9.51 0.93
N MET A 86 0.46 -9.31 0.29
CA MET A 86 0.61 -8.53 -0.92
C MET A 86 1.73 -9.11 -1.76
N THR A 87 1.46 -9.31 -3.04
CA THR A 87 2.47 -9.75 -4.02
C THR A 87 2.38 -8.92 -5.28
N MET A 88 3.49 -8.82 -6.02
CA MET A 88 3.54 -8.19 -7.32
C MET A 88 4.30 -9.09 -8.28
N THR A 89 3.78 -9.23 -9.48
CA THR A 89 4.44 -9.92 -10.60
C THR A 89 4.35 -9.07 -11.84
N THR A 90 5.38 -9.10 -12.68
CA THR A 90 5.39 -8.40 -13.97
C THR A 90 5.56 -9.44 -15.07
N ASP A 91 4.69 -9.41 -16.07
CA ASP A 91 4.70 -10.34 -17.19
C ASP A 91 5.58 -9.85 -18.36
N ALA A 92 5.67 -10.67 -19.38
CA ALA A 92 6.47 -10.36 -20.59
C ALA A 92 5.96 -9.15 -21.38
N ASP A 93 4.67 -8.80 -21.22
CA ASP A 93 4.05 -7.64 -21.86
C ASP A 93 4.20 -6.38 -20.98
N ASN A 94 5.03 -6.47 -19.95
CA ASN A 94 5.32 -5.39 -19.03
C ASN A 94 4.09 -4.91 -18.22
N THR A 95 3.11 -5.81 -18.01
CA THR A 95 1.97 -5.60 -17.16
C THR A 95 2.30 -6.06 -15.74
N SER A 96 2.18 -5.16 -14.77
CA SER A 96 2.35 -5.53 -13.37
C SER A 96 1.01 -5.89 -12.74
N THR A 97 0.93 -7.06 -12.15
CA THR A 97 -0.24 -7.56 -11.42
C THR A 97 0.07 -7.58 -9.93
N ILE A 98 -0.73 -6.86 -9.17
CA ILE A 98 -0.62 -6.75 -7.71
C ILE A 98 -1.82 -7.49 -7.11
N SER A 99 -1.55 -8.47 -6.24
CA SER A 99 -2.56 -9.19 -5.48
C SER A 99 -2.51 -8.75 -4.02
N LEU A 100 -3.66 -8.42 -3.44
CA LEU A 100 -3.78 -7.90 -2.08
C LEU A 100 -4.91 -8.61 -1.32
N ASP A 101 -4.60 -9.15 -0.15
CA ASP A 101 -5.56 -9.75 0.75
C ASP A 101 -5.93 -8.77 1.87
N PHE A 102 -7.22 -8.42 1.95
CA PHE A 102 -7.76 -7.51 2.97
C PHE A 102 -9.22 -7.88 3.25
N PRO A 103 -9.77 -7.55 4.44
CA PRO A 103 -11.14 -7.90 4.77
C PRO A 103 -12.16 -7.37 3.75
N GLN A 104 -13.04 -8.26 3.30
CA GLN A 104 -14.12 -7.92 2.38
C GLN A 104 -15.05 -6.86 2.99
N GLY A 105 -15.39 -5.85 2.21
CA GLY A 105 -16.27 -4.77 2.61
C GLY A 105 -15.55 -3.55 3.18
N ASP A 106 -14.27 -3.67 3.51
CA ASP A 106 -13.49 -2.56 4.08
C ASP A 106 -12.75 -1.77 3.00
N SER A 107 -12.56 -0.47 3.27
CA SER A 107 -11.71 0.38 2.43
C SER A 107 -10.25 0.19 2.79
N HIS A 108 -9.45 -0.11 1.79
CA HIS A 108 -8.02 -0.36 1.92
C HIS A 108 -7.22 0.79 1.32
N TYR A 109 -6.23 1.25 2.05
CA TYR A 109 -5.30 2.28 1.62
C TYR A 109 -3.91 1.68 1.48
N VAL A 110 -3.28 1.91 0.35
CA VAL A 110 -1.95 1.37 0.03
C VAL A 110 -1.08 2.45 -0.58
N ILE A 111 0.16 2.52 -0.14
CA ILE A 111 1.19 3.36 -0.76
C ILE A 111 2.25 2.43 -1.34
N ILE A 112 2.52 2.55 -2.64
CA ILE A 112 3.55 1.77 -3.31
C ILE A 112 4.59 2.73 -3.88
N ASN A 113 5.82 2.58 -3.45
CA ASN A 113 6.95 3.39 -3.91
C ASN A 113 7.82 2.61 -4.90
N GLY A 114 8.43 3.32 -5.85
CA GLY A 114 9.28 2.74 -6.89
C GLY A 114 8.52 2.23 -8.11
N VAL A 115 7.22 2.51 -8.20
CA VAL A 115 6.41 2.11 -9.36
C VAL A 115 6.77 2.96 -10.57
N GLU A 116 7.28 2.33 -11.62
CA GLU A 116 7.52 3.03 -12.88
C GLU A 116 6.22 3.59 -13.48
N PRO A 117 6.30 4.66 -14.29
CA PRO A 117 5.15 5.21 -14.98
C PRO A 117 4.35 4.17 -15.73
N PHE A 118 3.04 4.25 -15.64
CA PHE A 118 2.09 3.37 -16.32
C PHE A 118 1.03 4.16 -17.07
N LYS A 119 0.42 3.55 -18.06
CA LYS A 119 -0.61 4.17 -18.89
C LYS A 119 -2.01 4.04 -18.30
N THR A 120 -2.30 2.86 -17.75
CA THR A 120 -3.63 2.52 -17.25
C THR A 120 -3.51 1.66 -15.99
N ILE A 121 -4.38 1.89 -15.04
CA ILE A 121 -4.59 1.03 -13.89
C ILE A 121 -5.98 0.41 -13.95
N GLU A 122 -6.08 -0.86 -13.67
CA GLU A 122 -7.33 -1.57 -13.50
C GLU A 122 -7.50 -2.01 -12.04
N ILE A 123 -8.68 -1.74 -11.50
CA ILE A 123 -9.16 -2.25 -10.20
C ILE A 123 -10.53 -2.85 -10.47
N TYR A 124 -10.81 -4.06 -10.00
CA TYR A 124 -12.05 -4.81 -10.29
C TYR A 124 -12.29 -5.02 -11.80
N GLU A 125 -11.22 -5.25 -12.57
CA GLU A 125 -11.29 -5.39 -14.03
C GLU A 125 -11.84 -4.14 -14.76
N LEU A 126 -11.85 -2.98 -14.07
CA LEU A 126 -12.28 -1.71 -14.60
C LEU A 126 -11.12 -0.73 -14.63
N SER A 127 -10.96 -0.02 -15.76
CA SER A 127 -9.97 1.04 -15.88
C SER A 127 -10.36 2.24 -15.03
N PHE A 128 -9.44 2.68 -14.18
CA PHE A 128 -9.61 3.85 -13.32
C PHE A 128 -8.84 5.04 -13.88
N ARG A 129 -9.42 6.22 -13.71
CA ARG A 129 -8.73 7.48 -13.95
C ARG A 129 -8.14 8.01 -12.66
N THR A 130 -7.03 8.73 -12.75
CA THR A 130 -6.50 9.45 -11.60
C THR A 130 -7.53 10.46 -11.10
N ASP A 131 -7.71 10.53 -9.80
CA ASP A 131 -8.60 11.47 -9.14
C ASP A 131 -7.95 11.98 -7.85
N HIS A 132 -7.46 13.22 -7.87
CA HIS A 132 -6.85 13.86 -6.71
C HIS A 132 -7.83 14.13 -5.55
N ARG A 133 -9.13 13.85 -5.75
CA ARG A 133 -10.17 14.02 -4.74
C ARG A 133 -10.72 12.68 -4.23
N PHE A 134 -10.13 11.56 -4.62
CA PHE A 134 -10.65 10.25 -4.21
C PHE A 134 -10.68 10.08 -2.67
N GLU A 135 -9.85 10.83 -1.94
CA GLU A 135 -9.86 10.86 -0.47
C GLU A 135 -11.09 11.56 0.10
N THR A 136 -11.58 12.59 -0.61
CA THR A 136 -12.74 13.39 -0.19
C THR A 136 -14.05 12.64 -0.42
N TYR A 137 -14.10 11.81 -1.45
CA TYR A 137 -15.24 10.98 -1.76
C TYR A 137 -15.01 9.56 -1.24
N ASN A 138 -16.07 8.92 -0.75
CA ASN A 138 -15.99 7.51 -0.34
C ASN A 138 -15.99 6.57 -1.57
N SER A 139 -15.07 6.82 -2.48
CA SER A 139 -14.91 6.11 -3.76
C SER A 139 -13.54 5.46 -3.85
N SER A 140 -13.44 4.39 -4.65
CA SER A 140 -12.16 3.80 -5.03
C SER A 140 -11.45 4.68 -6.06
N GLY A 141 -10.13 4.74 -5.99
CA GLY A 141 -9.34 5.56 -6.89
C GLY A 141 -7.84 5.47 -6.63
N TYR A 142 -7.07 6.27 -7.35
CA TYR A 142 -5.63 6.37 -7.18
C TYR A 142 -5.10 7.77 -7.51
N VAL A 143 -3.92 8.05 -6.95
CA VAL A 143 -3.05 9.15 -7.37
C VAL A 143 -1.67 8.59 -7.63
N TYR A 144 -1.02 9.03 -8.69
CA TYR A 144 0.36 8.69 -9.00
C TYR A 144 1.22 9.95 -9.03
N ASP A 145 2.24 9.98 -8.19
CA ASP A 145 3.26 11.02 -8.20
C ASP A 145 4.47 10.56 -9.02
N SER A 146 4.60 11.10 -10.22
CA SER A 146 5.70 10.77 -11.13
C SER A 146 7.06 11.32 -10.70
N LYS A 147 7.12 12.26 -9.74
CA LYS A 147 8.38 12.79 -9.23
C LYS A 147 9.05 11.83 -8.26
N THR A 148 8.25 11.11 -7.50
CA THR A 148 8.70 10.15 -6.49
C THR A 148 8.45 8.71 -6.89
N ASN A 149 7.83 8.45 -8.06
CA ASN A 149 7.39 7.14 -8.49
C ASN A 149 6.50 6.45 -7.46
N THR A 150 5.59 7.22 -6.87
CA THR A 150 4.74 6.72 -5.78
C THR A 150 3.28 6.62 -6.22
N LEU A 151 2.71 5.46 -6.02
CA LEU A 151 1.30 5.17 -6.27
C LEU A 151 0.53 5.13 -4.94
N PHE A 152 -0.48 5.97 -4.82
CA PHE A 152 -1.45 5.98 -3.72
C PHE A 152 -2.72 5.32 -4.22
N LEU A 153 -3.16 4.27 -3.53
CA LEU A 153 -4.37 3.53 -3.84
C LEU A 153 -5.36 3.60 -2.69
N LYS A 154 -6.63 3.79 -3.04
CA LYS A 154 -7.76 3.60 -2.13
C LYS A 154 -8.83 2.80 -2.87
N TYR A 155 -9.25 1.70 -2.31
CA TYR A 155 -10.38 0.95 -2.87
C TYR A 155 -11.06 0.10 -1.81
N ARG A 156 -12.33 -0.19 -2.04
CA ARG A 156 -13.09 -1.06 -1.17
C ARG A 156 -12.97 -2.50 -1.66
N HIS A 157 -12.56 -3.40 -0.79
CA HIS A 157 -12.48 -4.81 -1.12
C HIS A 157 -13.88 -5.39 -1.36
N LYS A 158 -14.12 -5.91 -2.56
CA LYS A 158 -15.35 -6.63 -2.93
C LYS A 158 -15.23 -8.12 -2.61
N SER A 159 -14.01 -8.60 -2.51
CA SER A 159 -13.63 -9.97 -2.12
C SER A 159 -12.49 -9.93 -1.11
N GLY A 160 -12.11 -11.08 -0.53
CA GLY A 160 -10.96 -11.18 0.37
C GLY A 160 -9.64 -10.89 -0.35
N THR A 161 -9.51 -11.29 -1.62
CA THR A 161 -8.36 -11.01 -2.47
C THR A 161 -8.79 -10.12 -3.64
N GLU A 162 -8.11 -9.02 -3.84
CA GLU A 162 -8.32 -8.12 -4.99
C GLU A 162 -7.06 -8.04 -5.85
N ILE A 163 -7.30 -7.83 -7.15
CA ILE A 163 -6.24 -7.70 -8.15
C ILE A 163 -6.23 -6.28 -8.71
N VAL A 164 -5.05 -5.69 -8.71
CA VAL A 164 -4.76 -4.40 -9.36
C VAL A 164 -3.76 -4.65 -10.48
N LYS A 165 -4.06 -4.19 -11.68
CA LYS A 165 -3.15 -4.31 -12.83
C LYS A 165 -2.67 -2.94 -13.29
N LEU A 166 -1.38 -2.83 -13.52
CA LEU A 166 -0.71 -1.66 -14.07
C LEU A 166 -0.22 -1.98 -15.48
N TYR A 167 -0.79 -1.35 -16.48
CA TYR A 167 -0.38 -1.49 -17.86
C TYR A 167 0.65 -0.39 -18.19
N ARG A 168 1.89 -0.79 -18.37
CA ARG A 168 2.97 0.14 -18.70
C ARG A 168 2.94 0.47 -20.19
N THR A 169 3.47 1.63 -20.57
CA THR A 169 3.73 1.96 -21.96
C THR A 169 4.85 1.06 -22.47
N THR A 170 4.57 0.27 -23.48
CA THR A 170 5.63 -0.28 -24.34
C THR A 170 6.35 0.89 -25.01
N ASN A 171 7.65 1.02 -24.80
CA ASN A 171 8.50 1.94 -25.55
C ASN A 171 8.53 1.55 -27.03
#